data_757156fc07246e5371ed12a08a438c63
#
_entry.id   757156fc07246e5371ed12a08a438c63
#
_cell.length_a   1.000
_cell.length_b   1.000
_cell.length_c   1.000
_cell.angle_alpha   90.00
_cell.angle_beta   90.00
_cell.angle_gamma   90.00
#
_symmetry.space_group_name_H-M   'P 1'
#
loop_
_entity.id
_entity.type
_entity.pdbx_description
1 polymer ?
#
loop_
_entity_poly.entity_id
_entity_poly.type
_entity_poly.pdbx_seq_one_letter_code
_entity_poly.pdbx_strand_id
1 'polypeptide(L)'
;VHIAQYLVDFANSLNFEISIIDPRGYFASEQRFPDLKIINKWPEEAFKEIETNENSALIALTHDPKIDDPALQHALKNKFYYIGALGSKKTHENRCKRLKEAGFSEKEINLIHGPIGIKLGGKSAPEIALSIIAQLVSETHNNK
;
A
#
# COMPACT_ATOMS: atom_id res chain seq x y z
N VAL A 1 -1.12 -5.39 12.85
CA VAL A 1 -2.44 -5.95 12.62
C VAL A 1 -3.50 -4.86 12.57
N HIS A 2 -3.34 -3.85 13.40
CA HIS A 2 -4.33 -2.78 13.49
C HIS A 2 -3.98 -1.56 12.64
N ILE A 3 -2.82 -1.55 11.99
CA ILE A 3 -2.38 -0.43 11.16
C ILE A 3 -3.42 -0.12 10.08
N ALA A 4 -3.93 -1.14 9.41
CA ALA A 4 -4.92 -0.96 8.34
C ALA A 4 -6.19 -0.28 8.82
N GLN A 5 -6.66 -0.59 10.04
CA GLN A 5 -7.85 0.05 10.62
C GLN A 5 -7.64 1.56 10.76
N TYR A 6 -6.51 1.95 11.34
CA TYR A 6 -6.18 3.38 11.51
C TYR A 6 -5.97 4.08 10.16
N LEU A 7 -5.34 3.38 9.20
CA LEU A 7 -5.14 3.92 7.86
C LEU A 7 -6.47 4.21 7.17
N VAL A 8 -7.42 3.28 7.27
CA VAL A 8 -8.76 3.46 6.69
C VAL A 8 -9.45 4.66 7.33
N ASP A 9 -9.37 4.79 8.65
CA ASP A 9 -9.95 5.94 9.35
C ASP A 9 -9.37 7.26 8.84
N PHE A 10 -8.05 7.36 8.76
CA PHE A 10 -7.38 8.58 8.30
C PHE A 10 -7.69 8.85 6.83
N ALA A 11 -7.59 7.85 5.97
CA ALA A 11 -7.82 8.02 4.55
C ALA A 11 -9.27 8.39 4.24
N ASN A 12 -10.22 7.81 4.98
CA ASN A 12 -11.62 8.15 4.83
C ASN A 12 -11.88 9.61 5.22
N SER A 13 -11.26 10.08 6.30
CA SER A 13 -11.36 11.49 6.72
C SER A 13 -10.82 12.45 5.67
N LEU A 14 -9.90 11.99 4.85
CA LEU A 14 -9.27 12.79 3.79
C LEU A 14 -9.95 12.59 2.42
N ASN A 15 -11.06 11.87 2.40
CA ASN A 15 -11.88 11.62 1.19
C ASN A 15 -11.18 10.79 0.11
N PHE A 16 -10.25 9.92 0.50
CA PHE A 16 -9.70 8.95 -0.43
C PHE A 16 -10.73 7.87 -0.72
N GLU A 17 -10.78 7.41 -1.96
CA GLU A 17 -11.53 6.21 -2.32
C GLU A 17 -10.68 5.00 -1.97
N ILE A 18 -11.21 4.09 -1.15
CA ILE A 18 -10.42 3.02 -0.55
C ILE A 18 -10.90 1.65 -1.00
N SER A 19 -9.93 0.83 -1.43
CA SER A 19 -10.17 -0.60 -1.68
C SER A 19 -9.17 -1.39 -0.85
N ILE A 20 -9.66 -2.41 -0.15
CA ILE A 20 -8.84 -3.33 0.63
C ILE A 20 -8.75 -4.64 -0.15
N ILE A 21 -7.53 -5.10 -0.40
CA ILE A 21 -7.29 -6.39 -1.04
C ILE A 21 -6.66 -7.30 0.00
N ASP A 22 -7.40 -8.30 0.43
CA ASP A 22 -6.92 -9.24 1.46
C ASP A 22 -7.45 -10.65 1.18
N PRO A 23 -6.63 -11.50 0.53
CA PRO A 23 -7.06 -12.88 0.23
C PRO A 23 -7.26 -13.73 1.48
N ARG A 24 -6.68 -13.30 2.61
CA ARG A 24 -6.79 -14.03 3.88
C ARG A 24 -8.06 -13.70 4.65
N GLY A 25 -8.74 -12.61 4.29
CA GLY A 25 -9.97 -12.18 4.96
C GLY A 25 -9.77 -11.67 6.38
N TYR A 26 -8.58 -11.17 6.71
CA TYR A 26 -8.28 -10.70 8.07
C TYR A 26 -8.84 -9.31 8.36
N PHE A 27 -9.11 -8.53 7.34
CA PHE A 27 -9.70 -7.21 7.54
C PHE A 27 -11.20 -7.34 7.69
N ALA A 28 -11.73 -6.92 8.84
CA ALA A 28 -13.16 -6.94 9.11
C ALA A 28 -13.75 -5.58 8.77
N SER A 29 -14.81 -5.59 7.95
CA SER A 29 -15.54 -4.37 7.64
C SER A 29 -16.39 -3.94 8.82
N GLU A 30 -16.23 -2.68 9.23
CA GLU A 30 -17.21 -2.05 10.09
C GLU A 30 -18.11 -1.19 9.20
N GLN A 31 -19.39 -1.26 9.39
CA GLN A 31 -20.38 -0.66 8.50
C GLN A 31 -20.35 0.88 8.42
N ARG A 32 -19.45 1.52 9.15
CA ARG A 32 -19.34 2.99 9.18
C ARG A 32 -18.70 3.60 7.92
N PHE A 33 -18.15 2.77 7.02
CA PHE A 33 -17.55 3.24 5.77
C PHE A 33 -18.27 2.59 4.59
N PRO A 34 -19.43 3.14 4.18
CA PRO A 34 -20.26 2.50 3.15
C PRO A 34 -19.58 2.40 1.78
N ASP A 35 -18.62 3.29 1.50
CA ASP A 35 -17.89 3.29 0.23
C ASP A 35 -16.64 2.44 0.25
N LEU A 36 -16.32 1.82 1.38
CA LEU A 36 -15.15 0.96 1.49
C LEU A 36 -15.40 -0.36 0.75
N LYS A 37 -14.51 -0.67 -0.18
CA LYS A 37 -14.58 -1.91 -0.93
C LYS A 37 -13.56 -2.90 -0.38
N ILE A 38 -14.02 -4.09 -0.02
CA ILE A 38 -13.15 -5.16 0.48
C ILE A 38 -13.22 -6.32 -0.50
N ILE A 39 -12.05 -6.73 -1.01
CA ILE A 39 -11.93 -7.79 -1.99
C ILE A 39 -11.08 -8.90 -1.38
N ASN A 40 -11.71 -10.04 -1.09
CA ASN A 40 -11.04 -11.19 -0.48
C ASN A 40 -10.51 -12.13 -1.57
N LYS A 41 -9.66 -11.58 -2.43
CA LYS A 41 -9.04 -12.31 -3.55
C LYS A 41 -7.56 -11.97 -3.60
N TRP A 42 -6.80 -12.80 -4.30
CA TRP A 42 -5.39 -12.51 -4.57
C TRP A 42 -5.28 -11.27 -5.44
N PRO A 43 -4.17 -10.50 -5.32
CA PRO A 43 -4.03 -9.25 -6.07
C PRO A 43 -4.28 -9.38 -7.57
N GLU A 44 -3.81 -10.46 -8.19
CA GLU A 44 -3.98 -10.67 -9.63
C GLU A 44 -5.46 -10.70 -10.04
N GLU A 45 -6.31 -11.26 -9.20
CA GLU A 45 -7.75 -11.28 -9.45
C GLU A 45 -8.43 -10.00 -8.98
N ALA A 46 -8.00 -9.49 -7.83
CA ALA A 46 -8.60 -8.30 -7.24
C ALA A 46 -8.47 -7.07 -8.13
N PHE A 47 -7.33 -6.89 -8.78
CA PHE A 47 -7.11 -5.74 -9.65
C PHE A 47 -7.96 -5.77 -10.92
N LYS A 48 -8.57 -6.89 -11.25
CA LYS A 48 -9.54 -6.97 -12.34
C LYS A 48 -10.89 -6.36 -11.96
N GLU A 49 -11.15 -6.20 -10.67
CA GLU A 49 -12.43 -5.71 -10.16
C GLU A 49 -12.44 -4.22 -9.87
N ILE A 50 -11.28 -3.57 -9.92
CA ILE A 50 -11.16 -2.14 -9.66
C ILE A 50 -10.36 -1.47 -10.77
N GLU A 51 -10.69 -0.22 -11.03
CA GLU A 51 -9.96 0.58 -12.00
C GLU A 51 -8.75 1.20 -11.32
N THR A 52 -7.56 1.03 -11.92
CA THR A 52 -6.32 1.60 -11.40
C THR A 52 -5.57 2.31 -12.52
N ASN A 53 -4.84 3.36 -12.16
CA ASN A 53 -4.06 4.15 -13.11
C ASN A 53 -3.01 4.98 -12.39
N GLU A 54 -2.43 5.98 -13.04
CA GLU A 54 -1.42 6.86 -12.45
C GLU A 54 -1.94 7.76 -11.32
N ASN A 55 -3.25 7.76 -11.08
CA ASN A 55 -3.85 8.46 -9.95
C ASN A 55 -4.11 7.52 -8.77
N SER A 56 -3.65 6.30 -8.87
CA SER A 56 -3.80 5.30 -7.81
C SER A 56 -2.60 5.27 -6.90
N ALA A 57 -2.82 4.89 -5.64
CA ALA A 57 -1.78 4.68 -4.65
C ALA A 57 -1.89 3.27 -4.08
N LEU A 58 -0.76 2.66 -3.78
CA LEU A 58 -0.70 1.34 -3.16
C LEU A 58 0.03 1.41 -1.82
N ILE A 59 -0.58 0.79 -0.83
CA ILE A 59 0.06 0.60 0.48
C ILE A 59 0.04 -0.90 0.78
N ALA A 60 1.22 -1.53 0.75
CA ALA A 60 1.37 -2.96 0.98
C ALA A 60 1.73 -3.21 2.44
N LEU A 61 0.88 -3.92 3.17
CA LEU A 61 0.96 -4.07 4.62
C LEU A 61 1.05 -5.50 5.11
N THR A 62 1.03 -6.51 4.23
CA THR A 62 0.82 -7.88 4.70
C THR A 62 2.08 -8.58 5.20
N HIS A 63 3.24 -8.13 4.80
CA HIS A 63 4.52 -8.81 5.03
C HIS A 63 4.65 -10.16 4.31
N ASP A 64 3.62 -10.61 3.61
CA ASP A 64 3.65 -11.87 2.87
C ASP A 64 4.04 -11.57 1.42
N PRO A 65 5.22 -12.04 0.96
CA PRO A 65 5.65 -11.79 -0.42
C PRO A 65 4.67 -12.30 -1.48
N LYS A 66 3.92 -13.35 -1.16
CA LYS A 66 2.93 -13.90 -2.09
C LYS A 66 1.78 -12.93 -2.36
N ILE A 67 1.54 -12.02 -1.44
CA ILE A 67 0.49 -11.00 -1.56
C ILE A 67 1.11 -9.68 -1.99
N ASP A 68 2.14 -9.23 -1.26
CA ASP A 68 2.73 -7.90 -1.48
C ASP A 68 3.44 -7.79 -2.83
N ASP A 69 4.21 -8.81 -3.23
CA ASP A 69 4.98 -8.73 -4.47
C ASP A 69 4.10 -8.56 -5.71
N PRO A 70 3.03 -9.37 -5.91
CA PRO A 70 2.15 -9.14 -7.05
C PRO A 70 1.49 -7.76 -7.05
N ALA A 71 1.12 -7.26 -5.87
CA ALA A 71 0.53 -5.93 -5.75
C ALA A 71 1.53 -4.84 -6.15
N LEU A 72 2.76 -4.95 -5.67
CA LEU A 72 3.83 -4.00 -6.02
C LEU A 72 4.14 -4.03 -7.52
N GLN A 73 4.17 -5.22 -8.11
CA GLN A 73 4.40 -5.35 -9.54
C GLN A 73 3.30 -4.68 -10.35
N HIS A 74 2.04 -4.87 -9.96
CA HIS A 74 0.91 -4.21 -10.62
C HIS A 74 1.04 -2.69 -10.54
N ALA A 75 1.36 -2.18 -9.35
CA ALA A 75 1.49 -0.74 -9.13
C ALA A 75 2.61 -0.13 -9.98
N LEU A 76 3.75 -0.83 -10.05
CA LEU A 76 4.88 -0.38 -10.88
C LEU A 76 4.54 -0.38 -12.37
N LYS A 77 3.90 -1.44 -12.85
CA LYS A 77 3.50 -1.55 -14.25
C LYS A 77 2.47 -0.48 -14.66
N ASN A 78 1.60 -0.12 -13.74
CA ASN A 78 0.53 0.85 -14.01
C ASN A 78 0.86 2.26 -13.52
N LYS A 79 2.10 2.48 -13.12
CA LYS A 79 2.64 3.80 -12.78
C LYS A 79 1.84 4.55 -11.72
N PHE A 80 1.48 3.84 -10.65
CA PHE A 80 0.83 4.47 -9.50
C PHE A 80 1.67 5.63 -9.00
N TYR A 81 1.03 6.73 -8.60
CA TYR A 81 1.79 7.90 -8.13
C TYR A 81 2.41 7.70 -6.76
N TYR A 82 1.88 6.78 -5.96
CA TYR A 82 2.42 6.44 -4.66
C TYR A 82 2.45 4.93 -4.49
N ILE A 83 3.60 4.40 -4.10
CA ILE A 83 3.77 2.98 -3.83
C ILE A 83 4.59 2.87 -2.55
N GLY A 84 4.02 2.26 -1.53
CA GLY A 84 4.69 2.07 -0.25
C GLY A 84 4.54 0.66 0.27
N ALA A 85 5.54 0.19 1.00
CA ALA A 85 5.54 -1.16 1.53
C ALA A 85 6.06 -1.17 2.97
N LEU A 86 5.27 -1.77 3.85
CA LEU A 86 5.63 -1.92 5.25
C LEU A 86 6.71 -2.99 5.41
N GLY A 87 7.60 -2.81 6.38
CA GLY A 87 8.64 -3.76 6.69
C GLY A 87 9.91 -3.08 7.15
N SER A 88 10.82 -3.88 7.69
CA SER A 88 12.14 -3.38 8.08
C SER A 88 12.98 -3.06 6.84
N LYS A 89 14.09 -2.41 7.07
CA LYS A 89 15.07 -2.15 6.01
C LYS A 89 15.52 -3.45 5.35
N LYS A 90 15.74 -4.49 6.14
CA LYS A 90 16.14 -5.82 5.64
C LYS A 90 15.05 -6.45 4.78
N THR A 91 13.81 -6.38 5.22
CA THR A 91 12.65 -6.86 4.46
C THR A 91 12.57 -6.16 3.13
N HIS A 92 12.79 -4.85 3.11
CA HIS A 92 12.74 -4.08 1.87
C HIS A 92 13.89 -4.45 0.93
N GLU A 93 15.09 -4.65 1.45
CA GLU A 93 16.22 -5.10 0.63
C GLU A 93 15.92 -6.42 -0.08
N ASN A 94 15.36 -7.38 0.66
CA ASN A 94 14.99 -8.68 0.08
C ASN A 94 13.90 -8.54 -0.98
N ARG A 95 12.95 -7.67 -0.74
CA ARG A 95 11.87 -7.35 -1.69
C ARG A 95 12.44 -6.77 -2.99
N CYS A 96 13.37 -5.84 -2.87
CA CYS A 96 14.03 -5.23 -4.03
C CYS A 96 14.75 -6.28 -4.88
N LYS A 97 15.41 -7.24 -4.25
CA LYS A 97 16.08 -8.33 -4.97
C LYS A 97 15.08 -9.16 -5.78
N ARG A 98 13.94 -9.50 -5.18
CA ARG A 98 12.91 -10.28 -5.87
C ARG A 98 12.33 -9.50 -7.06
N LEU A 99 12.10 -8.21 -6.90
CA LEU A 99 11.59 -7.37 -7.98
C LEU A 99 12.60 -7.26 -9.13
N LYS A 100 13.88 -7.15 -8.80
CA LYS A 100 14.94 -7.11 -9.81
C LYS A 100 14.98 -8.42 -10.59
N GLU A 101 14.89 -9.55 -9.90
CA GLU A 101 14.81 -10.86 -10.54
C GLU A 101 13.58 -11.01 -11.43
N ALA A 102 12.50 -10.34 -11.09
CA ALA A 102 11.28 -10.33 -11.88
C ALA A 102 11.34 -9.41 -13.10
N GLY A 103 12.45 -8.70 -13.28
CA GLY A 103 12.66 -7.87 -14.47
C GLY A 103 12.45 -6.38 -14.29
N PHE A 104 12.18 -5.91 -13.08
CA PHE A 104 12.02 -4.48 -12.82
C PHE A 104 13.38 -3.80 -12.71
N SER A 105 13.48 -2.58 -13.23
CA SER A 105 14.70 -1.78 -13.18
C SER A 105 14.91 -1.18 -11.81
N GLU A 106 16.14 -0.78 -11.50
CA GLU A 106 16.43 -0.08 -10.25
C GLU A 106 15.64 1.22 -10.15
N LYS A 107 15.46 1.93 -11.26
CA LYS A 107 14.70 3.17 -11.30
C LYS A 107 13.24 2.92 -10.89
N GLU A 108 12.64 1.84 -11.39
CA GLU A 108 11.29 1.45 -11.01
C GLU A 108 11.22 1.07 -9.54
N ILE A 109 12.12 0.22 -9.08
CA ILE A 109 12.15 -0.25 -7.70
C ILE A 109 12.34 0.91 -6.72
N ASN A 110 13.12 1.90 -7.08
CA ASN A 110 13.37 3.07 -6.23
C ASN A 110 12.14 3.98 -6.07
N LEU A 111 11.10 3.77 -6.86
CA LEU A 111 9.84 4.47 -6.67
C LEU A 111 9.07 3.97 -5.43
N ILE A 112 9.40 2.80 -4.94
CA ILE A 112 8.74 2.22 -3.77
C ILE A 112 9.29 2.87 -2.50
N HIS A 113 8.38 3.42 -1.68
CA HIS A 113 8.74 3.89 -0.34
C HIS A 113 8.88 2.68 0.59
N GLY A 114 10.09 2.33 0.91
CA GLY A 114 10.42 1.21 1.78
C GLY A 114 11.65 1.50 2.63
N PRO A 115 11.53 1.46 3.95
CA PRO A 115 10.29 1.30 4.73
C PRO A 115 9.31 2.45 4.53
N ILE A 116 8.02 2.12 4.52
CA ILE A 116 6.96 3.10 4.28
C ILE A 116 6.84 4.12 5.42
N GLY A 117 6.42 5.32 5.08
CA GLY A 117 6.09 6.35 6.04
C GLY A 117 7.21 7.36 6.29
N ILE A 118 6.84 8.52 6.80
CA ILE A 118 7.81 9.52 7.23
C ILE A 118 8.31 9.18 8.63
N LYS A 119 9.47 9.70 9.00
CA LYS A 119 10.10 9.40 10.29
C LYS A 119 9.46 10.23 11.39
N LEU A 120 8.58 9.61 12.19
CA LEU A 120 7.96 10.25 13.35
C LEU A 120 8.56 9.80 14.67
N GLY A 121 9.25 8.65 14.68
CA GLY A 121 9.85 8.10 15.89
C GLY A 121 8.94 7.19 16.70
N GLY A 122 7.63 7.30 16.57
CA GLY A 122 6.68 6.46 17.27
C GLY A 122 6.50 5.11 16.60
N LYS A 123 6.15 4.10 17.38
CA LYS A 123 6.01 2.71 16.91
C LYS A 123 4.64 2.11 17.16
N SER A 124 3.72 2.86 17.74
CA SER A 124 2.34 2.37 17.92
C SER A 124 1.65 2.28 16.57
N ALA A 125 0.65 1.41 16.48
CA ALA A 125 -0.10 1.24 15.24
C ALA A 125 -0.69 2.55 14.70
N PRO A 126 -1.34 3.40 15.51
CA PRO A 126 -1.84 4.67 14.99
C PRO A 126 -0.72 5.62 14.56
N GLU A 127 0.42 5.62 15.24
CA GLU A 127 1.55 6.47 14.84
C GLU A 127 2.17 6.01 13.53
N ILE A 128 2.28 4.70 13.31
CA ILE A 128 2.75 4.16 12.04
C ILE A 128 1.76 4.52 10.95
N ALA A 129 0.46 4.34 11.19
CA ALA A 129 -0.57 4.71 10.21
C ALA A 129 -0.51 6.20 9.87
N LEU A 130 -0.30 7.05 10.88
CA LEU A 130 -0.16 8.48 10.68
C LEU A 130 1.04 8.80 9.79
N SER A 131 2.18 8.13 10.03
CA SER A 131 3.39 8.35 9.22
C SER A 131 3.17 7.98 7.76
N ILE A 132 2.40 6.92 7.52
CA ILE A 132 2.08 6.45 6.18
C ILE A 132 1.15 7.46 5.47
N ILE A 133 0.08 7.86 6.13
CA ILE A 133 -0.89 8.76 5.53
C ILE A 133 -0.27 10.15 5.27
N ALA A 134 0.62 10.59 6.16
CA ALA A 134 1.33 11.85 5.96
C ALA A 134 2.21 11.80 4.70
N GLN A 135 2.91 10.70 4.50
CA GLN A 135 3.71 10.51 3.29
C GLN A 135 2.83 10.49 2.05
N LEU A 136 1.73 9.74 2.09
CA LEU A 136 0.78 9.68 0.98
C LEU A 136 0.23 11.05 0.63
N VAL A 137 -0.21 11.82 1.62
CA VAL A 137 -0.74 13.17 1.40
C VAL A 137 0.32 14.07 0.76
N SER A 138 1.55 14.01 1.26
CA SER A 138 2.65 14.78 0.69
C SER A 138 2.86 14.46 -0.79
N GLU A 139 2.87 13.17 -1.14
CA GLU A 139 3.06 12.76 -2.53
C GLU A 139 1.86 13.11 -3.40
N THR A 140 0.66 13.11 -2.85
CA THR A 140 -0.55 13.51 -3.56
C THR A 140 -0.43 14.96 -4.05
N HIS A 141 0.09 15.85 -3.20
CA HIS A 141 0.25 17.26 -3.56
C HIS A 141 1.48 17.51 -4.44
N ASN A 142 2.54 16.75 -4.24
CA ASN A 142 3.76 16.92 -5.03
C ASN A 142 3.61 16.39 -6.47
N ASN A 143 2.62 15.55 -6.70
CA ASN A 143 2.40 14.90 -8.00
C ASN A 143 1.50 15.73 -8.95
N LYS A 144 1.11 16.92 -8.54
CA LYS A 144 0.24 17.78 -9.36
C LYS A 144 1.04 18.74 -10.22
#